data_4d63d897ce4dc8904127ad2430efdca3
#
_entry.id   4d63d897ce4dc8904127ad2430efdca3
#
_cell.length_a   1.000
_cell.length_b   1.000
_cell.length_c   1.000
_cell.angle_alpha   90.00
_cell.angle_beta   90.00
_cell.angle_gamma   90.00
#
_symmetry.space_group_name_H-M   'P 1'
#
loop_
_entity.id
_entity.type
_entity.pdbx_description
1 polymer ?
#
loop_
_entity_poly.entity_id
_entity_poly.type
_entity_poly.pdbx_seq_one_letter_code
_entity_poly.pdbx_strand_id
1 'polypeptide(L)'
;MTVIVILLEKTKIPLSNNVKVASWLPQNDILGHNKTKLFINHGGVHGLMEAVFHGVPMICAPFFGDQYDNAHAAKQKGFAEVVDLDTITAGELVNMINRIISNQR
;
A
#
# COMPACT_ATOMS: atom_id res chain seq x y z
N MET A 1 2.76 -9.97 14.62
CA MET A 1 3.33 -9.96 13.26
C MET A 1 2.66 -8.86 12.44
N THR A 2 3.45 -8.07 11.76
CA THR A 2 2.96 -6.99 10.91
C THR A 2 2.83 -7.51 9.47
N VAL A 3 1.72 -7.22 8.83
CA VAL A 3 1.49 -7.58 7.43
C VAL A 3 1.41 -6.30 6.61
N ILE A 4 2.24 -6.23 5.58
CA ILE A 4 2.25 -5.15 4.61
C ILE A 4 1.90 -5.78 3.27
N VAL A 5 0.85 -5.28 2.64
CA VAL A 5 0.40 -5.79 1.35
C VAL A 5 0.96 -4.88 0.27
N ILE A 6 1.76 -5.46 -0.62
CA ILE A 6 2.32 -4.77 -1.77
C ILE A 6 1.91 -5.55 -3.01
N LEU A 7 1.16 -4.92 -3.89
CA LEU A 7 0.76 -5.53 -5.16
C LEU A 7 1.79 -5.15 -6.21
N LEU A 8 2.64 -6.11 -6.53
CA LEU A 8 3.64 -5.95 -7.57
C LEU A 8 3.29 -6.84 -8.75
N GLU A 9 3.41 -6.30 -9.94
CA GLU A 9 3.52 -7.15 -11.11
C GLU A 9 4.86 -7.88 -11.04
N LYS A 10 5.02 -8.92 -11.79
CA LYS A 10 6.16 -9.84 -11.78
C LYS A 10 7.48 -9.23 -11.34
N THR A 11 8.10 -9.80 -10.32
CA THR A 11 9.45 -9.42 -9.91
C THR A 11 10.37 -10.64 -9.97
N LYS A 12 11.63 -10.40 -10.35
CA LYS A 12 12.71 -11.40 -10.32
C LYS A 12 13.71 -11.09 -9.21
N ILE A 13 13.38 -10.18 -8.32
CA ILE A 13 14.25 -9.77 -7.23
C ILE A 13 14.27 -10.87 -6.17
N PRO A 14 15.46 -11.26 -5.65
CA PRO A 14 15.52 -12.18 -4.53
C PRO A 14 14.81 -11.56 -3.31
N LEU A 15 13.95 -12.35 -2.68
CA LEU A 15 13.12 -11.89 -1.59
C LEU A 15 13.51 -12.58 -0.29
N SER A 16 13.38 -11.85 0.82
CA SER A 16 13.58 -12.44 2.15
C SER A 16 12.43 -13.40 2.49
N ASN A 17 12.64 -14.25 3.49
CA ASN A 17 11.70 -15.31 3.85
C ASN A 17 10.32 -14.80 4.27
N ASN A 18 10.23 -13.55 4.69
CA ASN A 18 8.98 -12.93 5.10
C ASN A 18 8.22 -12.26 3.94
N VAL A 19 8.71 -12.39 2.71
CA VAL A 19 8.07 -11.82 1.52
C VAL A 19 7.61 -12.94 0.61
N LYS A 20 6.37 -12.84 0.15
CA LYS A 20 5.77 -13.79 -0.81
C LYS A 20 5.24 -13.04 -2.01
N VAL A 21 5.45 -13.63 -3.20
CA VAL A 21 4.95 -13.09 -4.45
C VAL A 21 3.94 -14.09 -5.03
N ALA A 22 2.81 -13.57 -5.48
CA ALA A 22 1.79 -14.37 -6.13
C ALA A 22 1.17 -13.60 -7.28
N SER A 23 0.77 -14.30 -8.32
CA SER A 23 0.09 -13.69 -9.47
C SER A 23 -1.34 -13.28 -9.13
N TRP A 24 -1.94 -13.89 -8.13
CA TRP A 24 -3.27 -13.57 -7.63
C TRP A 24 -3.32 -13.75 -6.12
N LEU A 25 -4.01 -12.84 -5.45
CA LEU A 25 -4.22 -12.87 -4.00
C LEU A 25 -5.67 -12.50 -3.69
N PRO A 26 -6.25 -13.08 -2.62
CA PRO A 26 -7.57 -12.65 -2.15
C PRO A 26 -7.44 -11.31 -1.42
N GLN A 27 -7.29 -10.23 -2.18
CA GLN A 27 -6.92 -8.91 -1.67
C GLN A 27 -7.87 -8.40 -0.60
N ASN A 28 -9.18 -8.52 -0.84
CA ASN A 28 -10.15 -8.02 0.12
C ASN A 28 -10.06 -8.76 1.46
N ASP A 29 -9.88 -10.07 1.43
CA ASP A 29 -9.72 -10.87 2.63
C ASP A 29 -8.43 -10.54 3.39
N ILE A 30 -7.35 -10.32 2.65
CA ILE A 30 -6.07 -9.93 3.25
C ILE A 30 -6.18 -8.56 3.89
N LEU A 31 -6.81 -7.60 3.23
CA LEU A 31 -7.02 -6.27 3.80
C LEU A 31 -7.89 -6.30 5.04
N GLY A 32 -8.84 -7.22 5.10
CA GLY A 32 -9.70 -7.40 6.27
C GLY A 32 -9.07 -8.18 7.41
N HIS A 33 -7.88 -8.73 7.22
CA HIS A 33 -7.20 -9.49 8.26
C HIS A 33 -6.69 -8.56 9.36
N ASN A 34 -6.84 -8.96 10.62
CA ASN A 34 -6.50 -8.10 11.76
C ASN A 34 -5.00 -7.79 11.88
N LYS A 35 -4.14 -8.54 11.22
CA LYS A 35 -2.69 -8.32 11.21
C LYS A 35 -2.22 -7.44 10.04
N THR A 36 -3.11 -7.08 9.11
CA THR A 36 -2.75 -6.19 8.01
C THR A 36 -2.69 -4.76 8.52
N LYS A 37 -1.53 -4.13 8.37
CA LYS A 37 -1.26 -2.80 8.93
C LYS A 37 -1.08 -1.72 7.89
N LEU A 38 -0.78 -2.08 6.65
CA LEU A 38 -0.49 -1.12 5.60
C LEU A 38 -0.71 -1.75 4.24
N PHE A 39 -1.27 -0.97 3.31
CA PHE A 39 -1.47 -1.36 1.94
C PHE A 39 -0.75 -0.37 1.03
N ILE A 40 0.10 -0.88 0.14
CA ILE A 40 0.78 -0.07 -0.87
C ILE A 40 0.17 -0.41 -2.22
N ASN A 41 -0.41 0.58 -2.90
CA ASN A 41 -1.04 0.36 -4.19
C ASN A 41 -0.79 1.52 -5.14
N HIS A 42 -1.29 1.41 -6.38
CA HIS A 42 -1.13 2.43 -7.40
C HIS A 42 -2.23 3.51 -7.39
N GLY A 43 -3.25 3.38 -6.58
CA GLY A 43 -4.36 4.33 -6.55
C GLY A 43 -5.57 3.89 -7.36
N GLY A 44 -5.67 2.62 -7.74
CA GLY A 44 -6.86 2.09 -8.40
C GLY A 44 -8.06 2.12 -7.46
N VAL A 45 -9.24 2.45 -8.00
CA VAL A 45 -10.42 2.71 -7.17
C VAL A 45 -10.86 1.52 -6.34
N HIS A 46 -10.77 0.31 -6.87
CA HIS A 46 -11.20 -0.88 -6.13
C HIS A 46 -10.33 -1.14 -4.90
N GLY A 47 -9.01 -1.07 -5.07
CA GLY A 47 -8.08 -1.25 -3.94
C GLY A 47 -8.24 -0.16 -2.89
N LEU A 48 -8.43 1.09 -3.33
CA LEU A 48 -8.68 2.22 -2.43
C LEU A 48 -9.95 1.98 -1.60
N MET A 49 -11.04 1.61 -2.23
CA MET A 49 -12.31 1.40 -1.54
C MET A 49 -12.22 0.23 -0.56
N GLU A 50 -11.57 -0.86 -0.95
CA GLU A 50 -11.37 -2.01 -0.08
C GLU A 50 -10.54 -1.65 1.16
N ALA A 51 -9.45 -0.91 0.97
CA ALA A 51 -8.61 -0.48 2.08
C ALA A 51 -9.34 0.47 3.03
N VAL A 52 -10.11 1.42 2.49
CA VAL A 52 -10.93 2.33 3.30
C VAL A 52 -11.98 1.56 4.07
N PHE A 53 -12.66 0.62 3.43
CA PHE A 53 -13.68 -0.21 4.08
C PHE A 53 -13.11 -0.95 5.29
N HIS A 54 -11.90 -1.49 5.17
CA HIS A 54 -11.26 -2.23 6.25
C HIS A 54 -10.44 -1.36 7.21
N GLY A 55 -10.38 -0.06 6.97
CA GLY A 55 -9.64 0.86 7.82
C GLY A 55 -8.13 0.69 7.75
N VAL A 56 -7.61 0.21 6.62
CA VAL A 56 -6.17 0.00 6.43
C VAL A 56 -5.54 1.24 5.82
N PRO A 57 -4.52 1.83 6.46
CA PRO A 57 -3.82 2.97 5.88
C PRO A 57 -3.04 2.57 4.64
N MET A 58 -2.88 3.51 3.71
CA MET A 58 -2.29 3.25 2.40
C MET A 58 -1.11 4.16 2.11
N ILE A 59 -0.19 3.63 1.31
CA ILE A 59 0.76 4.42 0.54
C ILE A 59 0.41 4.22 -0.93
N CYS A 60 0.08 5.31 -1.62
CA CYS A 60 -0.28 5.27 -3.03
C CYS A 60 0.88 5.72 -3.89
N ALA A 61 1.22 4.92 -4.89
CA ALA A 61 2.25 5.22 -5.88
C ALA A 61 1.62 5.23 -7.27
N PRO A 62 0.94 6.32 -7.65
CA PRO A 62 0.20 6.35 -8.91
C PRO A 62 1.13 6.35 -10.11
N PHE A 63 0.70 5.70 -11.20
CA PHE A 63 1.46 5.61 -12.44
C PHE A 63 0.87 6.48 -13.54
N PHE A 64 -0.46 6.53 -13.68
CA PHE A 64 -1.09 7.28 -14.76
C PHE A 64 -2.56 7.54 -14.48
N GLY A 65 -3.11 8.51 -15.21
CA GLY A 65 -4.56 8.76 -15.32
C GLY A 65 -5.25 9.07 -14.01
N ASP A 66 -6.38 8.43 -13.79
CA ASP A 66 -7.23 8.64 -12.62
C ASP A 66 -6.59 8.17 -11.31
N GLN A 67 -5.52 7.37 -11.38
CA GLN A 67 -4.79 6.96 -10.19
C GLN A 67 -4.25 8.17 -9.41
N TYR A 68 -3.77 9.20 -10.10
CA TYR A 68 -3.30 10.43 -9.47
C TYR A 68 -4.42 11.14 -8.70
N ASP A 69 -5.58 11.30 -9.34
CA ASP A 69 -6.72 11.96 -8.71
C ASP A 69 -7.23 11.18 -7.52
N ASN A 70 -7.33 9.86 -7.64
CA ASN A 70 -7.77 8.98 -6.57
C ASN A 70 -6.81 9.02 -5.37
N ALA A 71 -5.52 8.98 -5.65
CA ALA A 71 -4.50 9.02 -4.60
C ALA A 71 -4.52 10.35 -3.84
N HIS A 72 -4.62 11.46 -4.55
CA HIS A 72 -4.68 12.78 -3.93
C HIS A 72 -5.96 12.98 -3.12
N ALA A 73 -7.10 12.47 -3.61
CA ALA A 73 -8.35 12.52 -2.86
C ALA A 73 -8.24 11.74 -1.55
N ALA A 74 -7.64 10.54 -1.60
CA ALA A 74 -7.43 9.73 -0.40
C ALA A 74 -6.51 10.42 0.60
N LYS A 75 -5.45 11.07 0.10
CA LYS A 75 -4.53 11.84 0.95
C LYS A 75 -5.25 12.99 1.66
N GLN A 76 -6.05 13.76 0.93
CA GLN A 76 -6.79 14.88 1.50
C GLN A 76 -7.75 14.44 2.60
N LYS A 77 -8.32 13.24 2.47
CA LYS A 77 -9.22 12.68 3.48
C LYS A 77 -8.49 11.98 4.62
N GLY A 78 -7.17 11.93 4.59
CA GLY A 78 -6.38 11.31 5.65
C GLY A 78 -6.25 9.79 5.56
N PHE A 79 -6.61 9.18 4.44
CA PHE A 79 -6.56 7.72 4.26
C PHE A 79 -5.23 7.22 3.73
N ALA A 80 -4.43 8.09 3.10
CA ALA A 80 -3.24 7.66 2.37
C ALA A 80 -2.14 8.72 2.38
N GLU A 81 -0.91 8.24 2.21
CA GLU A 81 0.21 9.05 1.76
C GLU A 81 0.44 8.77 0.27
N VAL A 82 0.95 9.75 -0.46
CA VAL A 82 1.25 9.62 -1.88
C VAL A 82 2.75 9.75 -2.09
N VAL A 83 3.31 8.82 -2.87
CA VAL A 83 4.74 8.82 -3.19
C VAL A 83 4.95 8.74 -4.69
N ASP A 84 6.10 9.22 -5.14
CA ASP A 84 6.57 9.05 -6.51
C ASP A 84 7.71 8.05 -6.49
N LEU A 85 7.50 6.88 -7.09
CA LEU A 85 8.48 5.81 -7.09
C LEU A 85 9.75 6.18 -7.85
N ASP A 86 9.69 7.15 -8.77
CA ASP A 86 10.86 7.59 -9.52
C ASP A 86 11.80 8.43 -8.67
N THR A 87 11.32 9.05 -7.61
CA THR A 87 12.09 9.99 -6.80
C THR A 87 12.31 9.54 -5.37
N ILE A 88 11.45 8.65 -4.83
CA ILE A 88 11.58 8.23 -3.44
C ILE A 88 12.75 7.26 -3.29
N THR A 89 13.53 7.42 -2.21
CA THR A 89 14.58 6.46 -1.88
C THR A 89 14.01 5.32 -1.03
N ALA A 90 14.75 4.20 -1.01
CA ALA A 90 14.36 3.06 -0.16
C ALA A 90 14.29 3.46 1.32
N GLY A 91 15.24 4.28 1.78
CA GLY A 91 15.24 4.75 3.16
C GLY A 91 14.04 5.62 3.50
N GLU A 92 13.66 6.51 2.60
CA GLU A 92 12.47 7.35 2.78
C GLU A 92 11.21 6.51 2.85
N LEU A 93 11.08 5.49 1.99
CA LEU A 93 9.93 4.60 1.99
C LEU A 93 9.85 3.81 3.29
N VAL A 94 10.96 3.24 3.75
CA VAL A 94 11.01 2.50 5.01
C VAL A 94 10.62 3.40 6.18
N ASN A 95 11.11 4.63 6.23
CA ASN A 95 10.75 5.57 7.28
C ASN A 95 9.26 5.90 7.27
N MET A 96 8.68 6.07 6.08
CA MET A 96 7.24 6.32 5.94
C MET A 96 6.42 5.12 6.43
N ILE A 97 6.81 3.91 6.04
CA ILE A 97 6.16 2.68 6.50
C ILE A 97 6.18 2.59 8.01
N ASN A 98 7.34 2.77 8.62
CA ASN A 98 7.48 2.69 10.08
C ASN A 98 6.66 3.75 10.80
N ARG A 99 6.63 4.97 10.27
CA ARG A 99 5.82 6.05 10.84
C ARG A 99 4.33 5.72 10.82
N ILE A 100 3.83 5.21 9.70
CA ILE A 100 2.42 4.87 9.57
C ILE A 100 2.05 3.73 10.50
N ILE A 101 2.88 2.68 10.56
CA ILE A 101 2.62 1.51 11.41
C ILE A 101 2.65 1.90 12.89
N SER A 102 3.58 2.73 13.30
CA SER A 102 3.72 3.11 14.72
C SER A 102 2.59 4.02 15.20
N ASN A 103 1.91 4.71 14.32
CA ASN A 103 0.81 5.62 14.66
C ASN A 103 -0.56 4.94 14.63
N GLN A 104 -0.62 3.66 14.41
CA GLN A 104 -1.90 2.93 14.38
C GLN A 104 -2.44 2.72 15.79
N ARG A 105 -3.73 2.81 15.87
CA ARG A 105 -4.48 2.63 17.11
C ARG A 105 -5.23 1.30 17.12
#